data_6a778ab6e6f03cd51e643af3ec01b97b
#
_entry.id   6a778ab6e6f03cd51e643af3ec01b97b
#
_cell.length_a   1.000
_cell.length_b   1.000
_cell.length_c   1.000
_cell.angle_alpha   90.00
_cell.angle_beta   90.00
_cell.angle_gamma   90.00
#
_symmetry.space_group_name_H-M   'P 1'
#
loop_
_entity.id
_entity.type
_entity.pdbx_description
1 polymer ?
#
loop_
_entity_poly.entity_id
_entity_poly.type
_entity_poly.pdbx_seq_one_letter_code
_entity_poly.pdbx_strand_id
1 'polypeptide(L)'
;PKAAAMLAEFLGTDLAKINNELDKLKIVFPAGHVFTPKNIEENIGFSKDYNIFELKSALAVRNQEKAYTIIHHFSFNMKETPMILVTGQMFSFFSQLLQYHGLKDKSKFNAAKVLGVNPFFIDEYATAARNFPMRKVSQIIEVIRDIDVKSKGVGAGSMKEEDMLKEMVYKIFN
;
A
#
# COMPACT_ATOMS: atom_id res chain seq x y z
N PRO A 1 -8.13 -10.95 -14.13
CA PRO A 1 -8.76 -10.31 -12.94
C PRO A 1 -7.73 -9.61 -12.03
N LYS A 2 -6.58 -10.25 -11.68
CA LYS A 2 -5.56 -9.68 -10.81
C LYS A 2 -4.93 -8.41 -11.40
N ALA A 3 -4.52 -8.44 -12.66
CA ALA A 3 -3.94 -7.30 -13.35
C ALA A 3 -4.91 -6.10 -13.38
N ALA A 4 -6.19 -6.32 -13.63
CA ALA A 4 -7.19 -5.27 -13.62
C ALA A 4 -7.42 -4.68 -12.21
N ALA A 5 -7.39 -5.53 -11.16
CA ALA A 5 -7.47 -5.08 -9.79
C ALA A 5 -6.26 -4.21 -9.40
N MET A 6 -5.07 -4.62 -9.79
CA MET A 6 -3.86 -3.83 -9.61
C MET A 6 -3.95 -2.48 -10.31
N LEU A 7 -4.37 -2.45 -11.58
CA LEU A 7 -4.57 -1.19 -12.31
C LEU A 7 -5.51 -0.24 -11.59
N ALA A 8 -6.69 -0.73 -11.17
CA ALA A 8 -7.68 0.10 -10.48
C ALA A 8 -7.15 0.63 -9.14
N GLU A 9 -6.39 -0.18 -8.42
CA GLU A 9 -5.81 0.23 -7.14
C GLU A 9 -4.63 1.19 -7.31
N PHE A 10 -3.80 1.01 -8.36
CA PHE A 10 -2.67 1.88 -8.68
C PHE A 10 -3.09 3.24 -9.23
N LEU A 11 -4.06 3.25 -10.13
CA LEU A 11 -4.45 4.45 -10.88
C LEU A 11 -5.64 5.18 -10.23
N GLY A 12 -6.31 4.52 -9.26
CA GLY A 12 -7.50 5.04 -8.62
C GLY A 12 -8.68 5.13 -9.60
N THR A 13 -9.49 6.17 -9.45
CA THR A 13 -10.70 6.41 -10.25
C THR A 13 -10.51 7.45 -11.36
N ASP A 14 -9.28 7.89 -11.60
CA ASP A 14 -8.97 8.85 -12.68
C ASP A 14 -8.98 8.15 -14.04
N LEU A 15 -10.10 8.29 -14.75
CA LEU A 15 -10.31 7.65 -16.05
C LEU A 15 -9.31 8.11 -17.12
N ALA A 16 -8.88 9.36 -17.07
CA ALA A 16 -7.90 9.89 -18.02
C ALA A 16 -6.54 9.23 -17.83
N LYS A 17 -6.11 9.09 -16.56
CA LYS A 17 -4.87 8.41 -16.20
C LYS A 17 -4.94 6.92 -16.57
N ILE A 18 -6.05 6.25 -16.24
CA ILE A 18 -6.26 4.84 -16.60
C ILE A 18 -6.18 4.64 -18.12
N ASN A 19 -6.85 5.51 -18.90
CA ASN A 19 -6.83 5.39 -20.35
C ASN A 19 -5.42 5.59 -20.93
N ASN A 20 -4.69 6.58 -20.45
CA ASN A 20 -3.31 6.82 -20.90
C ASN A 20 -2.39 5.62 -20.61
N GLU A 21 -2.52 5.00 -19.45
CA GLU A 21 -1.72 3.82 -19.10
C GLU A 21 -2.13 2.59 -19.92
N LEU A 22 -3.42 2.40 -20.19
CA LEU A 22 -3.90 1.33 -21.07
C LEU A 22 -3.43 1.53 -22.51
N ASP A 23 -3.36 2.77 -23.02
CA ASP A 23 -2.88 3.06 -24.36
C ASP A 23 -1.37 2.77 -24.48
N LYS A 24 -0.57 3.04 -23.46
CA LYS A 24 0.84 2.61 -23.40
C LYS A 24 0.96 1.08 -23.50
N LEU A 25 0.13 0.35 -22.74
CA LEU A 25 0.16 -1.12 -22.80
C LEU A 25 -0.22 -1.65 -24.18
N LYS A 26 -1.17 -1.02 -24.90
CA LYS A 26 -1.53 -1.40 -26.28
C LYS A 26 -0.40 -1.19 -27.27
N ILE A 27 0.51 -0.24 -27.02
CA ILE A 27 1.70 -0.01 -27.86
C ILE A 27 2.71 -1.14 -27.68
N VAL A 28 2.86 -1.63 -26.46
CA VAL A 28 3.88 -2.64 -26.10
C VAL A 28 3.42 -4.08 -26.41
N PHE A 29 2.12 -4.35 -26.28
CA PHE A 29 1.59 -5.69 -26.42
C PHE A 29 0.62 -5.82 -27.60
N PRO A 30 0.62 -6.98 -28.31
CA PRO A 30 -0.26 -7.20 -29.45
C PRO A 30 -1.74 -7.25 -29.05
N ALA A 31 -2.62 -7.00 -30.01
CA ALA A 31 -4.06 -7.11 -29.79
C ALA A 31 -4.44 -8.53 -29.30
N GLY A 32 -5.31 -8.61 -28.29
CA GLY A 32 -5.73 -9.87 -27.67
C GLY A 32 -4.79 -10.38 -26.57
N HIS A 33 -3.72 -9.67 -26.24
CA HIS A 33 -2.84 -10.05 -25.13
C HIS A 33 -3.58 -10.01 -23.79
N VAL A 34 -3.45 -11.10 -23.01
CA VAL A 34 -4.01 -11.17 -21.64
C VAL A 34 -2.98 -10.66 -20.66
N PHE A 35 -3.22 -9.46 -20.14
CA PHE A 35 -2.30 -8.83 -19.20
C PHE A 35 -2.18 -9.61 -17.89
N THR A 36 -0.94 -9.90 -17.52
CA THR A 36 -0.57 -10.46 -16.23
C THR A 36 -0.23 -9.35 -15.25
N PRO A 37 -0.21 -9.61 -13.93
CA PRO A 37 0.31 -8.68 -12.94
C PRO A 37 1.70 -8.16 -13.30
N LYS A 38 2.57 -9.03 -13.75
CA LYS A 38 3.93 -8.71 -14.17
C LYS A 38 3.97 -7.70 -15.31
N ASN A 39 3.07 -7.83 -16.30
CA ASN A 39 3.00 -6.87 -17.41
C ASN A 39 2.59 -5.47 -16.92
N ILE A 40 1.70 -5.39 -15.91
CA ILE A 40 1.29 -4.14 -15.31
C ILE A 40 2.46 -3.50 -14.55
N GLU A 41 3.14 -4.27 -13.71
CA GLU A 41 4.31 -3.81 -12.95
C GLU A 41 5.42 -3.29 -13.85
N GLU A 42 5.73 -3.98 -14.95
CA GLU A 42 6.85 -3.64 -15.84
C GLU A 42 6.59 -2.43 -16.75
N ASN A 43 5.33 -2.10 -17.04
CA ASN A 43 5.00 -1.13 -18.08
C ASN A 43 4.25 0.12 -17.60
N ILE A 44 3.74 0.15 -16.37
CA ILE A 44 2.94 1.29 -15.83
C ILE A 44 3.77 2.21 -14.93
N GLY A 45 5.09 2.18 -15.04
CA GLY A 45 5.98 3.16 -14.39
C GLY A 45 6.09 3.01 -12.87
N PHE A 46 5.69 1.87 -12.32
CA PHE A 46 5.92 1.55 -10.91
C PHE A 46 7.19 0.73 -10.77
N SER A 47 8.01 1.04 -9.79
CA SER A 47 9.12 0.17 -9.45
C SER A 47 8.57 -1.21 -9.09
N LYS A 48 9.06 -2.24 -9.73
CA LYS A 48 8.62 -3.63 -9.51
C LYS A 48 8.80 -4.06 -8.07
N ASP A 49 9.90 -3.63 -7.47
CA ASP A 49 10.33 -4.08 -6.14
C ASP A 49 10.06 -3.03 -5.04
N TYR A 50 9.78 -1.76 -5.44
CA TYR A 50 9.69 -0.62 -4.53
C TYR A 50 8.41 0.19 -4.78
N ASN A 51 7.28 -0.36 -4.38
CA ASN A 51 5.99 0.32 -4.46
C ASN A 51 5.16 0.08 -3.18
N ILE A 52 4.03 0.79 -3.07
CA ILE A 52 3.15 0.73 -1.90
C ILE A 52 2.61 -0.68 -1.62
N PHE A 53 2.37 -1.49 -2.66
CA PHE A 53 1.85 -2.86 -2.49
C PHE A 53 2.92 -3.77 -1.95
N GLU A 54 4.13 -3.65 -2.46
CA GLU A 54 5.28 -4.38 -1.93
C GLU A 54 5.56 -4.00 -0.47
N LEU A 55 5.36 -2.72 -0.11
CA LEU A 55 5.44 -2.27 1.29
C LEU A 55 4.35 -2.94 2.15
N LYS A 56 3.07 -2.91 1.71
CA LYS A 56 1.96 -3.57 2.42
C LYS A 56 2.23 -5.06 2.60
N SER A 57 2.66 -5.74 1.53
CA SER A 57 2.98 -7.17 1.56
C SER A 57 4.14 -7.48 2.50
N ALA A 58 5.21 -6.67 2.47
CA ALA A 58 6.34 -6.82 3.39
C ALA A 58 5.92 -6.62 4.85
N LEU A 59 5.08 -5.62 5.13
CA LEU A 59 4.51 -5.40 6.46
C LEU A 59 3.62 -6.58 6.87
N ALA A 60 2.72 -7.04 6.00
CA ALA A 60 1.80 -8.14 6.31
C ALA A 60 2.52 -9.40 6.78
N VAL A 61 3.67 -9.73 6.21
CA VAL A 61 4.50 -10.88 6.60
C VAL A 61 5.60 -10.54 7.61
N ARG A 62 5.64 -9.29 8.11
CA ARG A 62 6.68 -8.77 9.00
C ARG A 62 8.10 -8.88 8.44
N ASN A 63 8.27 -8.77 7.14
CA ASN A 63 9.59 -8.69 6.51
C ASN A 63 10.16 -7.28 6.68
N GLN A 64 10.86 -7.10 7.80
CA GLN A 64 11.43 -5.82 8.20
C GLN A 64 12.49 -5.33 7.21
N GLU A 65 13.36 -6.20 6.74
CA GLU A 65 14.43 -5.87 5.79
C GLU A 65 13.84 -5.30 4.50
N LYS A 66 12.89 -6.00 3.90
CA LYS A 66 12.22 -5.55 2.67
C LYS A 66 11.48 -4.24 2.89
N ALA A 67 10.76 -4.08 4.00
CA ALA A 67 10.06 -2.84 4.31
C ALA A 67 11.00 -1.64 4.42
N TYR A 68 12.15 -1.78 5.09
CA TYR A 68 13.15 -0.72 5.17
C TYR A 68 13.78 -0.40 3.81
N THR A 69 14.05 -1.42 3.00
CA THR A 69 14.59 -1.22 1.64
C THR A 69 13.61 -0.40 0.79
N ILE A 70 12.31 -0.69 0.86
CA ILE A 70 11.29 0.05 0.13
C ILE A 70 11.19 1.49 0.64
N ILE A 71 11.16 1.70 1.95
CA ILE A 71 11.11 3.05 2.54
C ILE A 71 12.36 3.86 2.21
N HIS A 72 13.52 3.23 2.18
CA HIS A 72 14.76 3.88 1.74
C HIS A 72 14.63 4.34 0.28
N HIS A 73 14.10 3.50 -0.61
CA HIS A 73 13.84 3.90 -2.00
C HIS A 73 12.86 5.08 -2.07
N PHE A 74 11.77 5.07 -1.30
CA PHE A 74 10.81 6.18 -1.26
C PHE A 74 11.46 7.48 -0.79
N SER A 75 12.35 7.44 0.21
CA SER A 75 13.01 8.60 0.76
C SER A 75 13.90 9.34 -0.26
N PHE A 76 14.41 8.64 -1.28
CA PHE A 76 15.15 9.25 -2.38
C PHE A 76 14.27 9.68 -3.56
N ASN A 77 13.02 9.22 -3.61
CA ASN A 77 12.09 9.45 -4.72
C ASN A 77 10.79 10.11 -4.26
N MET A 78 10.88 11.06 -3.31
CA MET A 78 9.71 11.72 -2.70
C MET A 78 8.82 12.46 -3.69
N LYS A 79 9.34 12.85 -4.86
CA LYS A 79 8.52 13.45 -5.93
C LYS A 79 7.56 12.43 -6.56
N GLU A 80 7.99 11.18 -6.69
CA GLU A 80 7.19 10.08 -7.26
C GLU A 80 6.33 9.41 -6.19
N THR A 81 6.83 9.37 -4.94
CA THR A 81 6.15 8.76 -3.81
C THR A 81 6.03 9.76 -2.64
N PRO A 82 5.14 10.76 -2.74
CA PRO A 82 4.98 11.78 -1.71
C PRO A 82 4.59 11.18 -0.36
N MET A 83 5.08 11.79 0.72
CA MET A 83 4.78 11.38 2.10
C MET A 83 3.28 11.19 2.35
N ILE A 84 2.45 12.14 1.90
CA ILE A 84 1.00 12.08 2.05
C ILE A 84 0.37 10.85 1.39
N LEU A 85 0.93 10.38 0.28
CA LEU A 85 0.48 9.15 -0.38
C LEU A 85 0.81 7.93 0.48
N VAL A 86 2.03 7.87 1.01
CA VAL A 86 2.48 6.74 1.84
C VAL A 86 1.68 6.66 3.13
N THR A 87 1.55 7.77 3.87
CA THR A 87 0.78 7.81 5.12
C THR A 87 -0.69 7.48 4.90
N GLY A 88 -1.32 8.01 3.85
CA GLY A 88 -2.71 7.71 3.48
C GLY A 88 -2.93 6.24 3.17
N GLN A 89 -2.04 5.63 2.40
CA GLN A 89 -2.11 4.21 2.06
C GLN A 89 -1.86 3.28 3.26
N MET A 90 -0.94 3.65 4.14
CA MET A 90 -0.70 2.91 5.39
C MET A 90 -1.90 3.04 6.34
N PHE A 91 -2.47 4.24 6.48
CA PHE A 91 -3.67 4.45 7.28
C PHE A 91 -4.84 3.60 6.76
N SER A 92 -5.08 3.59 5.45
CA SER A 92 -6.12 2.76 4.83
C SER A 92 -5.90 1.27 5.11
N PHE A 93 -4.69 0.77 4.89
CA PHE A 93 -4.35 -0.64 5.13
C PHE A 93 -4.58 -1.07 6.58
N PHE A 94 -4.06 -0.33 7.55
CA PHE A 94 -4.22 -0.67 8.97
C PHE A 94 -5.64 -0.45 9.49
N SER A 95 -6.38 0.53 8.96
CA SER A 95 -7.81 0.71 9.25
C SER A 95 -8.64 -0.46 8.75
N GLN A 96 -8.40 -0.92 7.54
CA GLN A 96 -9.01 -2.12 6.98
C GLN A 96 -8.61 -3.38 7.75
N LEU A 97 -7.36 -3.48 8.19
CA LEU A 97 -6.89 -4.58 9.05
C LEU A 97 -7.61 -4.59 10.41
N LEU A 98 -7.85 -3.42 10.99
CA LEU A 98 -8.63 -3.30 12.23
C LEU A 98 -10.08 -3.78 12.01
N GLN A 99 -10.70 -3.38 10.88
CA GLN A 99 -12.02 -3.88 10.49
C GLN A 99 -12.02 -5.40 10.29
N TYR A 100 -11.00 -5.95 9.62
CA TYR A 100 -10.85 -7.39 9.43
C TYR A 100 -10.83 -8.17 10.75
N HIS A 101 -10.17 -7.63 11.78
CA HIS A 101 -10.17 -8.24 13.12
C HIS A 101 -11.58 -8.34 13.70
N GLY A 102 -12.43 -7.32 13.49
CA GLY A 102 -13.80 -7.27 14.00
C GLY A 102 -14.80 -8.14 13.23
N LEU A 103 -14.43 -8.69 12.07
CA LEU A 103 -15.34 -9.51 11.27
C LEU A 103 -15.66 -10.83 11.96
N LYS A 104 -16.96 -11.15 12.07
CA LYS A 104 -17.44 -12.46 12.47
C LYS A 104 -17.27 -13.49 11.35
N ASP A 105 -17.68 -13.11 10.13
CA ASP A 105 -17.47 -13.91 8.93
C ASP A 105 -16.26 -13.37 8.14
N LYS A 106 -15.19 -14.15 8.16
CA LYS A 106 -13.92 -13.86 7.44
C LYS A 106 -13.84 -14.58 6.10
N SER A 107 -14.96 -15.06 5.56
CA SER A 107 -14.98 -15.59 4.20
C SER A 107 -14.50 -14.52 3.22
N LYS A 108 -13.81 -14.97 2.17
CA LYS A 108 -13.12 -14.09 1.22
C LYS A 108 -14.07 -13.04 0.61
N PHE A 109 -15.28 -13.44 0.25
CA PHE A 109 -16.28 -12.56 -0.33
C PHE A 109 -16.84 -11.54 0.66
N ASN A 110 -17.17 -11.98 1.88
CA ASN A 110 -17.72 -11.09 2.89
C ASN A 110 -16.66 -10.09 3.36
N ALA A 111 -15.44 -10.56 3.65
CA ALA A 111 -14.34 -9.70 4.04
C ALA A 111 -14.03 -8.65 2.96
N ALA A 112 -13.93 -9.05 1.69
CA ALA A 112 -13.70 -8.13 0.58
C ALA A 112 -14.76 -7.05 0.47
N LYS A 113 -16.03 -7.42 0.61
CA LYS A 113 -17.18 -6.49 0.58
C LYS A 113 -17.11 -5.48 1.71
N VAL A 114 -16.85 -5.93 2.94
CA VAL A 114 -16.81 -5.04 4.11
C VAL A 114 -15.60 -4.12 4.09
N LEU A 115 -14.43 -4.62 3.70
CA LEU A 115 -13.20 -3.83 3.64
C LEU A 115 -13.14 -2.91 2.41
N GLY A 116 -14.03 -3.10 1.43
CA GLY A 116 -13.99 -2.35 0.17
C GLY A 116 -12.77 -2.66 -0.70
N VAL A 117 -12.22 -3.88 -0.59
CA VAL A 117 -11.03 -4.30 -1.34
C VAL A 117 -11.35 -5.45 -2.30
N ASN A 118 -10.48 -5.64 -3.29
CA ASN A 118 -10.64 -6.80 -4.17
C ASN A 118 -10.44 -8.11 -3.36
N PRO A 119 -11.29 -9.13 -3.56
CA PRO A 119 -11.17 -10.43 -2.87
C PRO A 119 -9.79 -11.07 -2.96
N PHE A 120 -9.03 -10.72 -3.97
CA PHE A 120 -7.68 -11.20 -4.19
C PHE A 120 -6.71 -10.83 -3.05
N PHE A 121 -6.89 -9.67 -2.42
CA PHE A 121 -6.01 -9.18 -1.35
C PHE A 121 -6.40 -9.69 0.05
N ILE A 122 -7.51 -10.40 0.21
CA ILE A 122 -7.98 -10.86 1.53
C ILE A 122 -6.98 -11.78 2.24
N ASP A 123 -6.25 -12.59 1.49
CA ASP A 123 -5.24 -13.50 2.07
C ASP A 123 -4.07 -12.72 2.71
N GLU A 124 -3.77 -11.52 2.19
CA GLU A 124 -2.79 -10.60 2.76
C GLU A 124 -3.28 -10.03 4.10
N TYR A 125 -4.57 -9.60 4.17
CA TYR A 125 -5.18 -9.15 5.44
C TYR A 125 -5.25 -10.28 6.47
N ALA A 126 -5.57 -11.50 6.04
CA ALA A 126 -5.56 -12.67 6.93
C ALA A 126 -4.16 -12.95 7.49
N THR A 127 -3.13 -12.78 6.68
CA THR A 127 -1.73 -12.92 7.11
C THR A 127 -1.32 -11.79 8.05
N ALA A 128 -1.64 -10.55 7.70
CA ALA A 128 -1.37 -9.38 8.53
C ALA A 128 -2.07 -9.48 9.90
N ALA A 129 -3.32 -9.96 9.94
CA ALA A 129 -4.08 -10.12 11.17
C ALA A 129 -3.46 -11.14 12.15
N ARG A 130 -2.78 -12.16 11.63
CA ARG A 130 -2.01 -13.11 12.49
C ARG A 130 -0.75 -12.45 13.08
N ASN A 131 -0.14 -11.54 12.34
CA ASN A 131 1.13 -10.91 12.69
C ASN A 131 0.98 -9.62 13.51
N PHE A 132 -0.18 -8.96 13.40
CA PHE A 132 -0.51 -7.73 14.11
C PHE A 132 -1.82 -7.90 14.90
N PRO A 133 -1.76 -8.19 16.20
CA PRO A 133 -2.95 -8.23 17.04
C PRO A 133 -3.71 -6.90 17.03
N MET A 134 -5.02 -6.90 17.24
CA MET A 134 -5.91 -5.73 17.18
C MET A 134 -5.37 -4.53 17.97
N ARG A 135 -4.87 -4.75 19.19
CA ARG A 135 -4.27 -3.70 20.02
C ARG A 135 -3.06 -3.05 19.34
N LYS A 136 -2.20 -3.85 18.71
CA LYS A 136 -1.03 -3.34 17.98
C LYS A 136 -1.46 -2.54 16.76
N VAL A 137 -2.49 -3.00 16.04
CA VAL A 137 -3.04 -2.27 14.88
C VAL A 137 -3.54 -0.88 15.30
N SER A 138 -4.26 -0.78 16.44
CA SER A 138 -4.71 0.51 16.96
C SER A 138 -3.55 1.46 17.28
N GLN A 139 -2.48 0.95 17.89
CA GLN A 139 -1.27 1.73 18.15
C GLN A 139 -0.58 2.18 16.86
N ILE A 140 -0.53 1.32 15.85
CA ILE A 140 0.04 1.67 14.53
C ILE A 140 -0.77 2.78 13.86
N ILE A 141 -2.09 2.75 13.94
CA ILE A 141 -2.95 3.82 13.41
C ILE A 141 -2.64 5.16 14.09
N GLU A 142 -2.43 5.17 15.42
CA GLU A 142 -1.97 6.36 16.15
C GLU A 142 -0.62 6.87 15.64
N VAL A 143 0.35 5.97 15.48
CA VAL A 143 1.68 6.32 14.94
C VAL A 143 1.56 6.95 13.56
N ILE A 144 0.76 6.37 12.66
CA ILE A 144 0.57 6.91 11.31
C ILE A 144 -0.07 8.29 11.34
N ARG A 145 -1.09 8.49 12.20
CA ARG A 145 -1.72 9.81 12.41
C ARG A 145 -0.70 10.85 12.89
N ASP A 146 0.13 10.51 13.87
CA ASP A 146 1.11 11.43 14.43
C ASP A 146 2.18 11.80 13.37
N ILE A 147 2.60 10.86 12.57
CA ILE A 147 3.51 11.10 11.45
C ILE A 147 2.86 11.96 10.37
N ASP A 148 1.60 11.73 10.03
CA ASP A 148 0.86 12.55 9.08
C ASP A 148 0.71 14.01 9.57
N VAL A 149 0.43 14.21 10.85
CA VAL A 149 0.37 15.53 11.46
C VAL A 149 1.73 16.24 11.44
N LYS A 150 2.81 15.52 11.75
CA LYS A 150 4.20 16.03 11.65
C LYS A 150 4.55 16.41 10.22
N SER A 151 4.17 15.61 9.21
CA SER A 151 4.45 15.90 7.81
C SER A 151 3.79 17.19 7.30
N LYS A 152 2.73 17.62 7.98
CA LYS A 152 2.04 18.89 7.74
C LYS A 152 2.62 20.08 8.54
N GLY A 153 3.77 19.86 9.21
CA GLY A 153 4.51 20.89 9.94
C GLY A 153 4.13 21.05 11.42
N VAL A 154 3.15 20.28 11.93
CA VAL A 154 2.72 20.39 13.33
C VAL A 154 3.61 19.50 14.21
N GLY A 155 4.45 20.10 15.03
CA GLY A 155 5.34 19.38 15.94
C GLY A 155 6.50 18.64 15.27
N ALA A 156 6.78 18.93 14.01
CA ALA A 156 7.84 18.27 13.24
C ALA A 156 9.25 18.71 13.64
N GLY A 157 9.42 19.92 14.20
CA GLY A 157 10.73 20.50 14.42
C GLY A 157 11.51 20.62 13.10
N SER A 158 12.73 20.10 13.08
CA SER A 158 13.60 20.04 11.90
C SER A 158 13.61 18.65 11.22
N MET A 159 12.68 17.75 11.58
CA MET A 159 12.66 16.39 11.06
C MET A 159 12.27 16.39 9.57
N LYS A 160 13.06 15.73 8.74
CA LYS A 160 12.77 15.59 7.31
C LYS A 160 11.76 14.48 7.06
N GLU A 161 11.02 14.58 5.93
CA GLU A 161 10.03 13.57 5.54
C GLU A 161 10.63 12.17 5.41
N GLU A 162 11.87 12.05 4.92
CA GLU A 162 12.59 10.79 4.83
C GLU A 162 12.80 10.11 6.20
N ASP A 163 13.08 10.90 7.24
CA ASP A 163 13.26 10.39 8.60
C ASP A 163 11.92 10.03 9.24
N MET A 164 10.86 10.77 8.92
CA MET A 164 9.49 10.45 9.34
C MET A 164 9.02 9.10 8.77
N LEU A 165 9.33 8.79 7.49
CA LEU A 165 9.01 7.50 6.90
C LEU A 165 9.75 6.35 7.60
N LYS A 166 11.03 6.54 7.90
CA LYS A 166 11.83 5.55 8.65
C LYS A 166 11.30 5.36 10.07
N GLU A 167 10.96 6.46 10.76
CA GLU A 167 10.35 6.42 12.10
C GLU A 167 9.02 5.67 12.07
N MET A 168 8.17 5.92 11.07
CA MET A 168 6.89 5.24 10.92
C MET A 168 7.08 3.72 10.84
N VAL A 169 7.93 3.26 9.93
CA VAL A 169 8.15 1.81 9.74
C VAL A 169 8.80 1.19 10.97
N TYR A 170 9.75 1.88 11.60
CA TYR A 170 10.34 1.44 12.86
C TYR A 170 9.26 1.18 13.93
N LYS A 171 8.36 2.15 14.15
CA LYS A 171 7.28 2.04 15.14
C LYS A 171 6.21 1.00 14.78
N ILE A 172 6.01 0.71 13.50
CA ILE A 172 5.10 -0.37 13.06
C ILE A 172 5.64 -1.73 13.53
N PHE A 173 6.94 -1.96 13.44
CA PHE A 173 7.55 -3.25 13.81
C PHE A 173 7.78 -3.41 15.31
N ASN A 174 7.96 -2.34 16.07
CA ASN A 174 8.24 -2.31 17.50
C ASN A 174 7.05 -1.82 18.31
#